data_49d78e68f95a22e75d05ce69002969d8
#
_entry.id   49d78e68f95a22e75d05ce69002969d8
#
_cell.length_a   1.000
_cell.length_b   1.000
_cell.length_c   1.000
_cell.angle_alpha   90.00
_cell.angle_beta   90.00
_cell.angle_gamma   90.00
#
_symmetry.space_group_name_H-M   'P 1'
#
loop_
_entity.id
_entity.type
_entity.pdbx_description
1 polymer ?
#
loop_
_entity_poly.entity_id
_entity_poly.type
_entity_poly.pdbx_seq_one_letter_code
_entity_poly.pdbx_strand_id
1 'polypeptide(L)'
;MNVYEFIGASRSGHHAVINWAFKNLCGSEYDMHGKFKENKESGLYYINEANLDLRLINDYLPKISNNCECLFLSYENSQSDFSLFSPNFKYKGPLDFKSPFFSKKPDSRKRIILIRDFYNNLASRIKANLNNISANVPLHPSGDVSINFINMWKSYARDIVNNRCYSIKFEDWISNKEVRVKFLHDVFGINELYDSSNITGTISSFGNDEVTNRINQIEIDDNIKNIINSDTELKDLVEALGYKIYNL
;
A
#
# COMPACT_ATOMS: atom_id res chain seq x y z
N MET A 1 -5.29 -11.49 -18.32
CA MET A 1 -5.26 -11.19 -16.88
C MET A 1 -4.55 -9.87 -16.62
N ASN A 2 -5.21 -8.94 -15.95
CA ASN A 2 -4.61 -7.69 -15.50
C ASN A 2 -4.10 -7.85 -14.05
N VAL A 3 -2.91 -7.32 -13.78
CA VAL A 3 -2.32 -7.36 -12.44
C VAL A 3 -2.22 -5.95 -11.87
N TYR A 4 -2.73 -5.78 -10.66
CA TYR A 4 -2.71 -4.53 -9.92
C TYR A 4 -1.89 -4.73 -8.63
N GLU A 5 -0.73 -4.09 -8.59
CA GLU A 5 0.21 -4.19 -7.47
C GLU A 5 0.08 -2.95 -6.59
N PHE A 6 -0.53 -3.13 -5.42
CA PHE A 6 -0.69 -2.08 -4.43
C PHE A 6 0.48 -2.10 -3.44
N ILE A 7 1.18 -1.01 -3.35
CA ILE A 7 2.33 -0.82 -2.47
C ILE A 7 2.00 0.28 -1.47
N GLY A 8 2.27 0.06 -0.21
CA GLY A 8 2.03 1.08 0.81
C GLY A 8 2.65 0.75 2.15
N ALA A 9 2.85 1.78 2.96
CA ALA A 9 3.30 1.60 4.33
C ALA A 9 2.18 1.08 5.23
N SER A 10 2.51 0.30 6.24
CA SER A 10 1.56 0.02 7.32
C SER A 10 0.98 1.32 7.86
N ARG A 11 -0.31 1.32 8.16
CA ARG A 11 -1.07 2.47 8.67
C ARG A 11 -1.27 3.61 7.67
N SER A 12 -0.97 3.40 6.39
CA SER A 12 -1.28 4.37 5.33
C SER A 12 -2.74 4.36 4.85
N GLY A 13 -3.58 3.49 5.39
CA GLY A 13 -4.93 3.23 4.85
C GLY A 13 -4.95 2.23 3.71
N HIS A 14 -3.85 1.51 3.51
CA HIS A 14 -3.61 0.59 2.41
C HIS A 14 -4.77 -0.38 2.18
N HIS A 15 -5.17 -1.13 3.22
CA HIS A 15 -6.26 -2.10 3.10
C HIS A 15 -7.62 -1.46 2.79
N ALA A 16 -7.88 -0.27 3.33
CA ALA A 16 -9.14 0.44 3.09
C ALA A 16 -9.31 0.80 1.61
N VAL A 17 -8.26 1.35 1.00
CA VAL A 17 -8.27 1.72 -0.42
C VAL A 17 -8.39 0.49 -1.32
N ILE A 18 -7.67 -0.59 -1.01
CA ILE A 18 -7.74 -1.83 -1.80
C ILE A 18 -9.14 -2.44 -1.70
N ASN A 19 -9.70 -2.53 -0.49
CA ASN A 19 -11.05 -3.06 -0.27
C ASN A 19 -12.09 -2.25 -1.03
N TRP A 20 -11.98 -0.92 -0.98
CA TRP A 20 -12.86 -0.04 -1.72
C TRP A 20 -12.72 -0.23 -3.24
N ALA A 21 -11.50 -0.33 -3.77
CA ALA A 21 -11.27 -0.56 -5.19
C ALA A 21 -11.84 -1.92 -5.64
N PHE A 22 -11.62 -2.96 -4.83
CA PHE A 22 -12.14 -4.29 -5.09
C PHE A 22 -13.67 -4.31 -5.13
N LYS A 23 -14.33 -3.65 -4.15
CA LYS A 23 -15.80 -3.52 -4.12
C LYS A 23 -16.35 -2.83 -5.37
N ASN A 24 -15.69 -1.76 -5.81
CA ASN A 24 -16.11 -1.05 -7.03
C ASN A 24 -15.98 -1.89 -8.30
N LEU A 25 -15.03 -2.81 -8.36
CA LEU A 25 -14.86 -3.76 -9.47
C LEU A 25 -15.86 -4.91 -9.40
N CYS A 26 -16.20 -5.38 -8.22
CA CYS A 26 -17.16 -6.48 -8.05
C CYS A 26 -18.62 -6.06 -8.21
N GLY A 27 -18.93 -4.75 -8.03
CA GLY A 27 -20.31 -4.26 -8.03
C GLY A 27 -21.17 -4.77 -6.87
N SER A 28 -20.55 -5.31 -5.82
CA SER A 28 -21.25 -5.91 -4.67
C SER A 28 -20.51 -5.66 -3.35
N GLU A 29 -21.24 -5.67 -2.24
CA GLU A 29 -20.60 -5.71 -0.92
C GLU A 29 -19.91 -7.05 -0.73
N TYR A 30 -18.62 -7.01 -0.58
CA TYR A 30 -17.78 -8.18 -0.35
C TYR A 30 -17.05 -8.01 0.99
N ASP A 31 -17.22 -8.98 1.90
CA ASP A 31 -16.49 -8.95 3.16
C ASP A 31 -15.02 -9.29 2.93
N MET A 32 -14.15 -8.30 3.18
CA MET A 32 -12.73 -8.35 2.86
C MET A 32 -11.88 -8.72 4.09
N HIS A 33 -12.30 -9.72 4.87
CA HIS A 33 -11.44 -10.27 5.92
C HIS A 33 -10.64 -11.48 5.41
N GLY A 34 -9.33 -11.49 5.65
CA GLY A 34 -8.42 -12.59 5.32
C GLY A 34 -7.37 -12.27 4.26
N LYS A 35 -6.47 -13.22 4.04
CA LYS A 35 -5.29 -13.06 3.19
C LYS A 35 -5.52 -13.39 1.71
N PHE A 36 -6.58 -14.11 1.40
CA PHE A 36 -6.97 -14.48 0.03
C PHE A 36 -8.46 -14.24 -0.17
N LYS A 37 -8.79 -13.68 -1.31
CA LYS A 37 -10.16 -13.39 -1.72
C LYS A 37 -10.38 -13.76 -3.17
N GLU A 38 -11.56 -14.21 -3.46
CA GLU A 38 -11.97 -14.54 -4.83
C GLU A 38 -13.42 -14.13 -5.10
N ASN A 39 -13.65 -13.55 -6.25
CA ASN A 39 -14.95 -13.50 -6.89
C ASN A 39 -14.84 -14.24 -8.23
N LYS A 40 -15.32 -15.49 -8.24
CA LYS A 40 -15.20 -16.37 -9.41
C LYS A 40 -16.04 -15.92 -10.58
N GLU A 41 -17.16 -15.26 -10.32
CA GLU A 41 -18.08 -14.77 -11.35
C GLU A 41 -17.45 -13.63 -12.15
N SER A 42 -16.78 -12.71 -11.48
CA SER A 42 -16.08 -11.59 -12.11
C SER A 42 -14.61 -11.90 -12.47
N GLY A 43 -14.10 -13.10 -12.18
CA GLY A 43 -12.70 -13.45 -12.39
C GLY A 43 -11.71 -12.61 -11.57
N LEU A 44 -12.15 -12.06 -10.44
CA LEU A 44 -11.39 -11.13 -9.62
C LEU A 44 -10.81 -11.85 -8.40
N TYR A 45 -9.51 -11.69 -8.19
CA TYR A 45 -8.75 -12.31 -7.10
C TYR A 45 -7.91 -11.29 -6.35
N TYR A 46 -7.73 -11.51 -5.05
CA TYR A 46 -6.91 -10.67 -4.21
C TYR A 46 -6.04 -11.50 -3.26
N ILE A 47 -4.75 -11.20 -3.20
CA ILE A 47 -3.80 -11.73 -2.24
C ILE A 47 -3.28 -10.59 -1.39
N ASN A 48 -3.60 -10.64 -0.10
CA ASN A 48 -3.14 -9.67 0.88
C ASN A 48 -1.74 -10.01 1.37
N GLU A 49 -0.92 -8.98 1.63
CA GLU A 49 0.43 -9.13 2.18
C GLU A 49 1.30 -10.13 1.40
N ALA A 50 1.22 -10.07 0.08
CA ALA A 50 1.91 -10.99 -0.82
C ALA A 50 3.45 -11.01 -0.64
N ASN A 51 4.00 -10.00 0.03
CA ASN A 51 5.43 -9.87 0.33
C ASN A 51 5.85 -10.46 1.69
N LEU A 52 4.91 -10.72 2.61
CA LEU A 52 5.24 -11.13 3.98
C LEU A 52 5.43 -12.63 4.11
N ASP A 53 4.63 -13.42 3.39
CA ASP A 53 4.73 -14.87 3.45
C ASP A 53 4.53 -15.49 2.06
N LEU A 54 5.65 -15.74 1.42
CA LEU A 54 5.64 -16.33 0.08
C LEU A 54 5.07 -17.77 0.06
N ARG A 55 5.01 -18.46 1.22
CA ARG A 55 4.34 -19.77 1.32
C ARG A 55 2.84 -19.61 1.11
N LEU A 56 2.25 -18.51 1.62
CA LEU A 56 0.84 -18.20 1.39
C LEU A 56 0.53 -17.99 -0.08
N ILE A 57 1.46 -17.40 -0.84
CA ILE A 57 1.28 -17.23 -2.29
C ILE A 57 1.19 -18.59 -2.97
N ASN A 58 2.04 -19.55 -2.61
CA ASN A 58 1.96 -20.90 -3.14
C ASN A 58 0.66 -21.62 -2.79
N ASP A 59 0.10 -21.35 -1.61
CA ASP A 59 -1.17 -21.94 -1.19
C ASP A 59 -2.36 -21.32 -1.95
N TYR A 60 -2.21 -20.08 -2.41
CA TYR A 60 -3.30 -19.33 -3.05
C TYR A 60 -3.22 -19.35 -4.58
N LEU A 61 -2.04 -19.31 -5.16
CA LEU A 61 -1.89 -19.33 -6.62
C LEU A 61 -2.58 -20.51 -7.31
N PRO A 62 -2.53 -21.74 -6.78
CA PRO A 62 -3.27 -22.86 -7.35
C PRO A 62 -4.79 -22.70 -7.31
N LYS A 63 -5.30 -21.83 -6.43
CA LYS A 63 -6.74 -21.56 -6.29
C LYS A 63 -7.22 -20.52 -7.31
N ILE A 64 -6.30 -19.78 -7.93
CA ILE A 64 -6.66 -18.80 -8.95
C ILE A 64 -7.08 -19.55 -10.21
N SER A 65 -8.31 -19.31 -10.62
CA SER A 65 -8.88 -19.92 -11.83
C SER A 65 -8.11 -19.51 -13.08
N ASN A 66 -8.14 -20.38 -14.10
CA ASN A 66 -7.67 -20.02 -15.44
C ASN A 66 -8.46 -18.85 -16.06
N ASN A 67 -9.65 -18.59 -15.55
CA ASN A 67 -10.50 -17.46 -15.93
C ASN A 67 -10.21 -16.18 -15.13
N CYS A 68 -9.04 -16.08 -14.47
CA CYS A 68 -8.65 -14.87 -13.77
C CYS A 68 -8.50 -13.71 -14.77
N GLU A 69 -9.36 -12.73 -14.63
CA GLU A 69 -9.30 -11.48 -15.41
C GLU A 69 -8.46 -10.42 -14.69
N CYS A 70 -8.62 -10.31 -13.38
CA CYS A 70 -7.93 -9.34 -12.54
C CYS A 70 -7.33 -9.98 -11.30
N LEU A 71 -6.07 -9.68 -11.04
CA LEU A 71 -5.36 -10.05 -9.80
C LEU A 71 -4.88 -8.83 -9.05
N PHE A 72 -5.33 -8.68 -7.82
CA PHE A 72 -4.86 -7.69 -6.87
C PHE A 72 -3.80 -8.32 -5.97
N LEU A 73 -2.66 -7.66 -5.86
CA LEU A 73 -1.57 -8.01 -4.96
C LEU A 73 -1.28 -6.84 -4.04
N SER A 74 -1.27 -7.10 -2.75
CA SER A 74 -0.93 -6.11 -1.73
C SER A 74 0.48 -6.36 -1.20
N TYR A 75 1.31 -5.32 -1.21
CA TYR A 75 2.67 -5.33 -0.68
C TYR A 75 2.79 -4.26 0.41
N GLU A 76 2.67 -4.69 1.65
CA GLU A 76 2.78 -3.77 2.78
C GLU A 76 4.24 -3.64 3.24
N ASN A 77 4.70 -2.41 3.48
CA ASN A 77 6.08 -2.09 3.90
C ASN A 77 7.17 -2.63 2.96
N SER A 78 6.90 -2.74 1.68
CA SER A 78 7.88 -3.12 0.66
C SER A 78 8.52 -1.89 0.03
N GLN A 79 9.67 -2.05 -0.59
CA GLN A 79 10.24 -0.99 -1.43
C GLN A 79 9.31 -0.68 -2.61
N SER A 80 9.39 0.54 -3.12
CA SER A 80 8.49 0.99 -4.20
C SER A 80 8.63 0.19 -5.49
N ASP A 81 9.80 -0.41 -5.74
CA ASP A 81 10.11 -1.23 -6.91
C ASP A 81 9.85 -2.74 -6.69
N PHE A 82 9.40 -3.13 -5.48
CA PHE A 82 9.10 -4.53 -5.20
C PHE A 82 7.97 -5.05 -6.10
N SER A 83 8.16 -6.22 -6.68
CA SER A 83 7.14 -6.94 -7.42
C SER A 83 7.47 -8.42 -7.55
N LEU A 84 6.49 -9.28 -7.35
CA LEU A 84 6.60 -10.70 -7.61
C LEU A 84 6.83 -11.03 -9.10
N PHE A 85 6.46 -10.12 -9.99
CA PHE A 85 6.65 -10.25 -11.44
C PHE A 85 7.94 -9.59 -11.95
N SER A 86 8.78 -9.08 -11.03
CA SER A 86 10.06 -8.50 -11.43
C SER A 86 11.00 -9.60 -11.96
N PRO A 87 11.65 -9.41 -13.13
CA PRO A 87 12.64 -10.36 -13.63
C PRO A 87 13.84 -10.51 -12.68
N ASN A 88 14.06 -9.53 -11.81
CA ASN A 88 15.11 -9.52 -10.79
C ASN A 88 14.67 -10.14 -9.46
N PHE A 89 13.39 -10.54 -9.35
CA PHE A 89 12.88 -11.16 -8.14
C PHE A 89 13.52 -12.55 -7.99
N LYS A 90 14.49 -12.64 -7.10
CA LYS A 90 15.16 -13.90 -6.75
C LYS A 90 14.60 -14.38 -5.42
N TYR A 91 13.74 -15.36 -5.47
CA TYR A 91 13.30 -16.06 -4.28
C TYR A 91 14.38 -17.08 -3.84
N LYS A 92 14.82 -16.99 -2.58
CA LYS A 92 15.78 -17.91 -1.97
C LYS A 92 15.10 -18.94 -1.05
N GLY A 93 13.97 -19.50 -1.45
CA GLY A 93 13.22 -20.45 -0.63
C GLY A 93 12.88 -21.75 -1.38
N PRO A 94 12.27 -22.73 -0.70
CA PRO A 94 11.90 -24.02 -1.29
C PRO A 94 10.72 -23.94 -2.28
N LEU A 95 10.30 -22.75 -2.67
CA LEU A 95 9.17 -22.56 -3.55
C LEU A 95 9.55 -22.85 -4.98
N ASP A 96 8.94 -23.88 -5.52
CA ASP A 96 8.99 -24.15 -6.95
C ASP A 96 8.01 -23.18 -7.65
N PHE A 97 8.50 -22.02 -8.12
CA PHE A 97 7.73 -21.08 -8.95
C PHE A 97 7.37 -21.66 -10.34
N LYS A 98 7.33 -22.97 -10.47
CA LYS A 98 6.78 -23.65 -11.64
C LYS A 98 5.26 -23.60 -11.71
N SER A 99 4.61 -22.78 -10.85
CA SER A 99 3.18 -22.55 -11.01
C SER A 99 2.93 -22.04 -12.43
N PRO A 100 2.04 -22.71 -13.20
CA PRO A 100 1.64 -22.27 -14.55
C PRO A 100 1.17 -20.82 -14.57
N PHE A 101 0.81 -20.29 -13.41
CA PHE A 101 0.38 -18.92 -13.23
C PHE A 101 1.49 -17.89 -13.51
N PHE A 102 2.74 -18.11 -13.03
CA PHE A 102 3.86 -17.22 -13.31
C PHE A 102 4.43 -17.39 -14.71
N SER A 103 4.12 -18.49 -15.40
CA SER A 103 4.50 -18.68 -16.79
C SER A 103 3.64 -17.86 -17.75
N LYS A 104 2.45 -17.41 -17.32
CA LYS A 104 1.60 -16.49 -18.08
C LYS A 104 2.05 -15.06 -17.85
N LYS A 105 2.57 -14.43 -18.88
CA LYS A 105 2.81 -12.99 -18.85
C LYS A 105 1.46 -12.27 -18.68
N PRO A 106 1.31 -11.37 -17.69
CA PRO A 106 0.09 -10.59 -17.58
C PRO A 106 -0.10 -9.68 -18.80
N ASP A 107 -1.35 -9.47 -19.20
CA ASP A 107 -1.71 -8.58 -20.32
C ASP A 107 -1.35 -7.13 -19.97
N SER A 108 -1.60 -6.76 -18.73
CA SER A 108 -1.16 -5.49 -18.18
C SER A 108 -0.72 -5.64 -16.72
N ARG A 109 0.21 -4.79 -16.30
CA ARG A 109 0.64 -4.65 -14.92
C ARG A 109 0.66 -3.19 -14.52
N LYS A 110 -0.11 -2.84 -13.51
CA LYS A 110 -0.18 -1.48 -12.99
C LYS A 110 0.32 -1.47 -11.55
N ARG A 111 1.30 -0.63 -11.29
CA ARG A 111 1.80 -0.37 -9.94
C ARG A 111 1.08 0.84 -9.37
N ILE A 112 0.60 0.70 -8.15
CA ILE A 112 -0.20 1.69 -7.44
C ILE A 112 0.42 1.93 -6.08
N ILE A 113 0.92 3.14 -5.84
CA ILE A 113 1.45 3.52 -4.53
C ILE A 113 0.38 4.24 -3.73
N LEU A 114 0.14 3.72 -2.53
CA LEU A 114 -0.73 4.30 -1.52
C LEU A 114 0.13 5.05 -0.53
N ILE A 115 0.03 6.38 -0.54
CA ILE A 115 0.81 7.23 0.35
C ILE A 115 -0.11 8.01 1.29
N ARG A 116 0.40 8.25 2.47
CA ARG A 116 -0.21 9.10 3.49
C ARG A 116 0.79 10.16 3.90
N ASP A 117 0.31 11.30 4.41
CA ASP A 117 1.16 12.30 5.04
C ASP A 117 2.22 11.64 5.92
N PHE A 118 3.48 12.01 5.73
CA PHE A 118 4.62 11.40 6.41
C PHE A 118 4.46 11.43 7.93
N TYR A 119 4.15 12.59 8.47
CA TYR A 119 4.06 12.80 9.92
C TYR A 119 2.87 12.07 10.53
N ASN A 120 1.73 12.09 9.88
CA ASN A 120 0.54 11.36 10.32
C ASN A 120 0.71 9.84 10.23
N ASN A 121 1.45 9.35 9.22
CA ASN A 121 1.78 7.93 9.12
C ASN A 121 2.77 7.52 10.21
N LEU A 122 3.85 8.31 10.43
CA LEU A 122 4.82 8.08 11.50
C LEU A 122 4.13 8.02 12.85
N ALA A 123 3.30 9.02 13.19
CA ALA A 123 2.52 9.05 14.41
C ALA A 123 1.67 7.79 14.61
N SER A 124 0.99 7.37 13.55
CA SER A 124 0.14 6.18 13.57
C SER A 124 0.94 4.90 13.79
N ARG A 125 2.16 4.82 13.27
CA ARG A 125 3.08 3.69 13.47
C ARG A 125 3.60 3.65 14.89
N ILE A 126 4.06 4.77 15.42
CA ILE A 126 4.55 4.88 16.80
C ILE A 126 3.46 4.48 17.80
N LYS A 127 2.24 5.04 17.67
CA LYS A 127 1.11 4.71 18.54
C LYS A 127 0.70 3.23 18.47
N ALA A 128 0.87 2.59 17.33
CA ALA A 128 0.59 1.17 17.15
C ALA A 128 1.73 0.25 17.61
N ASN A 129 2.79 0.76 18.24
CA ASN A 129 4.00 0.03 18.62
C ASN A 129 4.66 -0.73 17.45
N LEU A 130 4.51 -0.24 16.22
CA LEU A 130 5.06 -0.88 15.03
C LEU A 130 6.58 -0.67 14.90
N ASN A 131 7.20 0.05 15.82
CA ASN A 131 8.65 0.25 15.83
C ASN A 131 9.43 -1.07 16.03
N ASN A 132 8.80 -2.06 16.66
CA ASN A 132 9.41 -3.37 16.94
C ASN A 132 9.04 -4.45 15.91
N ILE A 133 8.15 -4.15 14.96
CA ILE A 133 7.79 -5.11 13.93
C ILE A 133 8.72 -4.85 12.76
N SER A 134 9.73 -5.69 12.62
CA SER A 134 10.56 -5.77 11.43
C SER A 134 9.66 -6.12 10.25
N ALA A 135 9.08 -5.10 9.65
CA ALA A 135 8.55 -5.22 8.31
C ALA A 135 9.70 -5.70 7.40
N ASN A 136 9.38 -6.39 6.32
CA ASN A 136 10.36 -6.87 5.33
C ASN A 136 11.05 -5.71 4.56
N VAL A 137 11.23 -4.57 5.22
CA VAL A 137 12.05 -3.48 4.73
C VAL A 137 13.50 -3.87 5.00
N PRO A 138 14.39 -3.82 4.01
CA PRO A 138 15.80 -4.07 4.23
C PRO A 138 16.28 -3.23 5.41
N LEU A 139 16.80 -3.88 6.44
CA LEU A 139 17.28 -3.19 7.63
C LEU A 139 18.35 -2.19 7.20
N HIS A 140 18.17 -0.93 7.61
CA HIS A 140 19.27 0.01 7.54
C HIS A 140 20.46 -0.57 8.34
N PRO A 141 21.70 -0.34 7.93
CA PRO A 141 22.88 -0.88 8.64
C PRO A 141 22.91 -0.56 10.14
N SER A 142 22.24 0.53 10.58
CA SER A 142 22.07 0.87 11.98
C SER A 142 21.04 0.00 12.72
N GLY A 143 20.23 -0.80 12.02
CA GLY A 143 19.12 -1.55 12.61
C GLY A 143 17.93 -0.71 13.07
N ASP A 144 17.95 0.61 12.82
CA ASP A 144 16.91 1.54 13.26
C ASP A 144 15.67 1.46 12.36
N VAL A 145 14.55 1.05 12.96
CA VAL A 145 13.27 0.86 12.27
C VAL A 145 12.69 2.18 11.75
N SER A 146 12.95 3.28 12.46
CA SER A 146 12.46 4.60 12.07
C SER A 146 13.17 5.11 10.81
N ILE A 147 14.47 4.90 10.71
CA ILE A 147 15.25 5.22 9.52
C ILE A 147 14.78 4.38 8.33
N ASN A 148 14.46 3.11 8.55
CA ASN A 148 13.90 2.24 7.50
C ASN A 148 12.56 2.77 7.00
N PHE A 149 11.68 3.24 7.88
CA PHE A 149 10.41 3.84 7.49
C PHE A 149 10.62 5.14 6.69
N ILE A 150 11.50 6.03 7.13
CA ILE A 150 11.83 7.28 6.43
C ILE A 150 12.29 6.97 4.99
N ASN A 151 13.24 6.06 4.84
CA ASN A 151 13.78 5.70 3.53
C ASN A 151 12.73 5.04 2.63
N MET A 152 11.88 4.19 3.17
CA MET A 152 10.78 3.57 2.45
C MET A 152 9.78 4.64 1.98
N TRP A 153 9.34 5.53 2.87
CA TRP A 153 8.41 6.60 2.53
C TRP A 153 8.99 7.52 1.45
N LYS A 154 10.29 7.90 1.58
CA LYS A 154 11.00 8.67 0.54
C LYS A 154 11.00 7.95 -0.80
N SER A 155 11.16 6.62 -0.83
CA SER A 155 11.12 5.86 -2.08
C SER A 155 9.77 5.96 -2.76
N TYR A 156 8.68 5.87 -2.00
CA TYR A 156 7.31 6.06 -2.52
C TYR A 156 7.09 7.46 -3.06
N ALA A 157 7.47 8.46 -2.27
CA ALA A 157 7.35 9.85 -2.66
C ALA A 157 8.12 10.19 -3.96
N ARG A 158 9.36 9.70 -4.09
CA ARG A 158 10.15 9.87 -5.32
C ARG A 158 9.48 9.26 -6.54
N ASP A 159 8.92 8.05 -6.43
CA ASP A 159 8.27 7.41 -7.56
C ASP A 159 6.98 8.13 -7.95
N ILE A 160 6.24 8.68 -6.98
CA ILE A 160 5.05 9.49 -7.24
C ILE A 160 5.43 10.81 -7.93
N VAL A 161 6.39 11.56 -7.36
CA VAL A 161 6.83 12.85 -7.90
C VAL A 161 7.40 12.70 -9.32
N ASN A 162 8.07 11.58 -9.59
CA ASN A 162 8.63 11.28 -10.92
C ASN A 162 7.62 10.60 -11.87
N ASN A 163 6.34 10.49 -11.51
CA ASN A 163 5.28 9.86 -12.32
C ASN A 163 5.59 8.43 -12.79
N ARG A 164 6.27 7.63 -11.95
CA ARG A 164 6.67 6.24 -12.27
C ARG A 164 5.59 5.20 -11.98
N CYS A 165 4.50 5.62 -11.34
CA CYS A 165 3.42 4.74 -10.90
C CYS A 165 2.09 5.50 -10.85
N TYR A 166 0.99 4.76 -10.75
CA TYR A 166 -0.26 5.34 -10.28
C TYR A 166 -0.13 5.59 -8.77
N SER A 167 -0.81 6.63 -8.29
CA SER A 167 -0.78 6.92 -6.86
C SER A 167 -2.10 7.42 -6.35
N ILE A 168 -2.33 7.25 -5.05
CA ILE A 168 -3.43 7.85 -4.35
C ILE A 168 -2.97 8.27 -2.95
N LYS A 169 -3.24 9.52 -2.59
CA LYS A 169 -3.03 10.03 -1.24
C LYS A 169 -4.22 9.66 -0.38
N PHE A 170 -3.96 9.12 0.79
CA PHE A 170 -5.02 8.66 1.69
C PHE A 170 -5.97 9.79 2.11
N GLU A 171 -5.42 10.97 2.36
CA GLU A 171 -6.19 12.15 2.76
C GLU A 171 -7.15 12.61 1.66
N ASP A 172 -6.67 12.65 0.41
CA ASP A 172 -7.48 13.01 -0.75
C ASP A 172 -8.55 11.94 -1.02
N TRP A 173 -8.18 10.67 -0.88
CA TRP A 173 -9.12 9.56 -1.07
C TRP A 173 -10.27 9.61 -0.06
N ILE A 174 -9.99 9.93 1.21
CA ILE A 174 -11.03 9.99 2.25
C ILE A 174 -11.96 11.20 2.04
N SER A 175 -11.40 12.36 1.71
CA SER A 175 -12.11 13.64 1.70
C SER A 175 -12.73 13.99 0.36
N ASN A 176 -12.22 13.46 -0.76
CA ASN A 176 -12.59 13.94 -2.09
C ASN A 176 -13.14 12.83 -2.99
N LYS A 177 -14.45 12.90 -3.28
CA LYS A 177 -15.14 11.96 -4.16
C LYS A 177 -14.60 11.99 -5.59
N GLU A 178 -14.25 13.16 -6.10
CA GLU A 178 -13.76 13.32 -7.48
C GLU A 178 -12.40 12.64 -7.66
N VAL A 179 -11.53 12.71 -6.66
CA VAL A 179 -10.25 11.97 -6.65
C VAL A 179 -10.51 10.47 -6.72
N ARG A 180 -11.50 9.96 -5.98
CA ARG A 180 -11.87 8.54 -6.04
C ARG A 180 -12.37 8.11 -7.42
N VAL A 181 -13.27 8.90 -8.02
CA VAL A 181 -13.80 8.63 -9.37
C VAL A 181 -12.66 8.64 -10.40
N LYS A 182 -11.85 9.69 -10.37
CA LYS A 182 -10.70 9.82 -11.27
C LYS A 182 -9.74 8.63 -11.13
N PHE A 183 -9.44 8.22 -9.93
CA PHE A 183 -8.56 7.09 -9.67
C PHE A 183 -9.13 5.77 -10.24
N LEU A 184 -10.43 5.50 -10.04
CA LEU A 184 -11.08 4.32 -10.62
C LEU A 184 -11.06 4.35 -12.14
N HIS A 185 -11.32 5.50 -12.72
CA HIS A 185 -11.25 5.66 -14.17
C HIS A 185 -9.83 5.42 -14.71
N ASP A 186 -8.83 6.10 -14.17
CA ASP A 186 -7.45 6.07 -14.69
C ASP A 186 -6.79 4.69 -14.49
N VAL A 187 -7.09 4.04 -13.37
CA VAL A 187 -6.47 2.76 -13.02
C VAL A 187 -7.25 1.58 -13.59
N PHE A 188 -8.56 1.58 -13.49
CA PHE A 188 -9.40 0.40 -13.79
C PHE A 188 -10.33 0.59 -14.98
N GLY A 189 -10.47 1.82 -15.50
CA GLY A 189 -11.40 2.11 -16.59
C GLY A 189 -12.87 2.18 -16.16
N ILE A 190 -13.14 2.37 -14.85
CA ILE A 190 -14.50 2.44 -14.29
C ILE A 190 -14.95 3.89 -14.25
N ASN A 191 -16.13 4.19 -14.79
CA ASN A 191 -16.70 5.55 -14.83
C ASN A 191 -17.69 5.84 -13.71
N GLU A 192 -18.14 4.83 -12.99
CA GLU A 192 -19.15 4.96 -11.94
C GLU A 192 -18.61 4.45 -10.61
N LEU A 193 -18.95 5.15 -9.53
CA LEU A 193 -18.68 4.72 -8.16
C LEU A 193 -19.82 3.82 -7.69
N TYR A 194 -19.51 2.57 -7.38
CA TYR A 194 -20.34 1.77 -6.50
C TYR A 194 -20.21 2.33 -5.08
N ASP A 195 -21.30 2.59 -4.43
CA ASP A 195 -21.53 3.29 -3.17
C ASP A 195 -20.29 3.53 -2.28
N SER A 196 -20.06 4.81 -1.96
CA SER A 196 -18.94 5.27 -1.14
C SER A 196 -19.31 5.56 0.31
N SER A 197 -20.53 5.23 0.75
CA SER A 197 -21.02 5.64 2.07
C SER A 197 -20.29 4.98 3.25
N ASN A 198 -19.56 3.89 3.04
CA ASN A 198 -18.88 3.13 4.08
C ASN A 198 -17.36 3.04 3.88
N ILE A 199 -16.69 4.18 3.66
CA ILE A 199 -15.21 4.24 3.65
C ILE A 199 -14.62 4.02 5.06
N THR A 200 -15.44 4.06 6.10
CA THR A 200 -15.06 4.16 7.51
C THR A 200 -14.66 2.85 8.20
N GLY A 201 -14.57 1.74 7.50
CA GLY A 201 -14.34 0.42 8.09
C GLY A 201 -12.92 0.09 8.60
N THR A 202 -12.02 1.07 8.73
CA THR A 202 -10.67 0.78 9.23
C THR A 202 -10.52 1.17 10.69
N ILE A 203 -10.12 0.21 11.53
CA ILE A 203 -9.76 0.48 12.92
C ILE A 203 -8.50 1.34 12.92
N SER A 204 -8.67 2.62 13.28
CA SER A 204 -7.55 3.54 13.50
C SER A 204 -7.01 3.36 14.92
N SER A 205 -5.69 3.40 15.11
CA SER A 205 -5.07 3.47 16.45
C SER A 205 -5.40 4.78 17.19
N PHE A 206 -5.97 5.77 16.48
CA PHE A 206 -6.45 7.04 17.03
C PHE A 206 -7.99 7.08 17.16
N GLY A 207 -8.69 5.95 16.97
CA GLY A 207 -10.16 5.92 16.97
C GLY A 207 -10.74 6.66 15.77
N ASN A 208 -11.88 7.34 15.97
CA ASN A 208 -12.56 8.15 14.96
C ASN A 208 -12.02 9.60 14.90
N ASP A 209 -10.96 9.90 15.65
CA ASP A 209 -10.39 11.24 15.70
C ASP A 209 -9.73 11.64 14.38
N GLU A 210 -9.52 12.95 14.25
CA GLU A 210 -9.04 13.63 13.05
C GLU A 210 -7.91 12.87 12.32
N VAL A 211 -8.06 12.79 11.01
CA VAL A 211 -7.08 12.15 10.12
C VAL A 211 -5.77 12.96 10.04
N THR A 212 -5.84 14.24 10.45
CA THR A 212 -4.76 15.23 10.38
C THR A 212 -4.18 15.55 11.77
N ASN A 213 -2.99 16.11 11.80
CA ASN A 213 -2.30 16.60 13.03
C ASN A 213 -1.98 15.54 14.11
N ARG A 214 -1.95 14.26 13.76
CA ARG A 214 -1.67 13.18 14.71
C ARG A 214 -0.27 13.24 15.31
N ILE A 215 0.67 13.86 14.60
CA ILE A 215 2.05 14.02 15.06
C ILE A 215 2.15 14.81 16.37
N ASN A 216 1.25 15.77 16.60
CA ASN A 216 1.20 16.57 17.79
C ASN A 216 0.63 15.84 19.02
N GLN A 217 0.13 14.62 18.83
CA GLN A 217 -0.51 13.80 19.88
C GLN A 217 0.41 12.68 20.38
N ILE A 218 1.64 12.62 19.90
CA ILE A 218 2.60 11.58 20.27
C ILE A 218 3.92 12.19 20.70
N GLU A 219 4.61 11.48 21.60
CA GLU A 219 5.98 11.75 21.94
C GLU A 219 6.92 11.02 20.97
N ILE A 220 7.88 11.74 20.43
CA ILE A 220 8.89 11.23 19.50
C ILE A 220 10.25 11.35 20.15
N ASP A 221 11.04 10.30 20.03
CA ASP A 221 12.44 10.28 20.47
C ASP A 221 13.26 11.39 19.80
N ASP A 222 14.12 12.07 20.59
CA ASP A 222 14.88 13.21 20.11
C ASP A 222 15.86 12.87 18.98
N ASN A 223 16.40 11.65 18.94
CA ASN A 223 17.24 11.21 17.83
C ASN A 223 16.43 11.13 16.52
N ILE A 224 15.20 10.61 16.61
CA ILE A 224 14.29 10.54 15.46
C ILE A 224 13.92 11.95 14.99
N LYS A 225 13.62 12.86 15.92
CA LYS A 225 13.35 14.28 15.60
C LYS A 225 14.53 14.91 14.86
N ASN A 226 15.74 14.73 15.37
CA ASN A 226 16.95 15.27 14.79
C ASN A 226 17.18 14.74 13.36
N ILE A 227 16.97 13.44 13.13
CA ILE A 227 17.07 12.83 11.80
C ILE A 227 16.05 13.45 10.85
N ILE A 228 14.79 13.55 11.25
CA ILE A 228 13.71 14.10 10.42
C ILE A 228 13.97 15.59 10.12
N ASN A 229 14.35 16.36 11.16
CA ASN A 229 14.57 17.79 11.01
C ASN A 229 15.81 18.12 10.17
N SER A 230 16.78 17.23 10.08
CA SER A 230 17.98 17.38 9.25
C SER A 230 17.85 16.83 7.82
N ASP A 231 16.84 16.00 7.55
CA ASP A 231 16.65 15.37 6.23
C ASP A 231 15.98 16.35 5.24
N THR A 232 16.79 17.05 4.47
CA THR A 232 16.34 18.03 3.46
C THR A 232 15.54 17.35 2.35
N GLU A 233 15.97 16.19 1.89
CA GLU A 233 15.24 15.44 0.86
C GLU A 233 13.83 15.04 1.31
N LEU A 234 13.68 14.61 2.57
CA LEU A 234 12.37 14.30 3.11
C LEU A 234 11.46 15.53 3.07
N LYS A 235 11.97 16.70 3.47
CA LYS A 235 11.20 17.95 3.45
C LYS A 235 10.78 18.33 2.04
N ASP A 236 11.68 18.25 1.08
CA ASP A 236 11.39 18.55 -0.33
C ASP A 236 10.32 17.63 -0.89
N LEU A 237 10.37 16.34 -0.56
CA LEU A 237 9.36 15.36 -1.00
C LEU A 237 8.00 15.55 -0.32
N VAL A 238 7.98 15.90 0.97
CA VAL A 238 6.75 16.23 1.72
C VAL A 238 6.07 17.43 1.05
N GLU A 239 6.83 18.48 0.75
CA GLU A 239 6.31 19.68 0.09
C GLU A 239 5.87 19.41 -1.35
N ALA A 240 6.66 18.69 -2.13
CA ALA A 240 6.32 18.31 -3.51
C ALA A 240 5.01 17.51 -3.60
N LEU A 241 4.68 16.74 -2.57
CA LEU A 241 3.39 16.05 -2.45
C LEU A 241 2.28 16.94 -1.87
N GLY A 242 2.56 18.22 -1.55
CA GLY A 242 1.58 19.16 -1.01
C GLY A 242 1.21 18.89 0.45
N TYR A 243 2.06 18.21 1.20
CA TYR A 243 1.89 18.02 2.64
C TYR A 243 2.58 19.12 3.44
N LYS A 244 2.16 19.28 4.68
CA LYS A 244 2.74 20.26 5.60
C LYS A 244 4.02 19.73 6.24
N ILE A 245 5.06 20.57 6.29
CA ILE A 245 6.29 20.29 7.04
C ILE A 245 6.07 20.66 8.51
N TYR A 246 6.46 19.77 9.41
CA TYR A 246 6.47 20.00 10.85
C TYR A 246 7.92 20.03 11.33
N ASN A 247 8.25 21.03 12.16
CA ASN A 247 9.48 21.04 12.95
C ASN A 247 9.18 20.29 14.26
N LEU A 248 9.79 19.15 14.45
CA LEU A 248 9.56 18.26 15.58
C LEU A 248 10.44 18.60 16.78
#